data_17ecc868f06410583cf21f18127ba84f
#
_entry.id   17ecc868f06410583cf21f18127ba84f
#
_cell.length_a   1.000
_cell.length_b   1.000
_cell.length_c   1.000
_cell.angle_alpha   90.00
_cell.angle_beta   90.00
_cell.angle_gamma   90.00
#
_symmetry.space_group_name_H-M   'P 1'
#
loop_
_entity.id
_entity.type
_entity.pdbx_description
1 polymer ?
#
loop_
_entity_poly.entity_id
_entity_poly.type
_entity_poly.pdbx_seq_one_letter_code
_entity_poly.pdbx_strand_id
1 'polypeptide(L)'
;MPLTGKQRRQLRGLGHHLEPVVIVGQSGVTEGVIAAVEQALHDHELIKVKINEGPEDRHEAAEKLAQGTSAELVQLLGRTALLFKKRAEDSEFEDY
;
A
#
# COMPACT_ATOMS: atom_id res chain seq x y z
N MET A 1 9.13 10.21 -7.69
CA MET A 1 8.81 11.56 -7.18
C MET A 1 7.83 11.44 -6.02
N PRO A 2 8.05 12.19 -4.96
CA PRO A 2 7.10 12.15 -3.85
C PRO A 2 5.75 12.73 -4.28
N LEU A 3 4.71 12.20 -3.69
CA LEU A 3 3.35 12.68 -3.95
C LEU A 3 3.14 14.06 -3.33
N THR A 4 2.40 14.91 -4.04
CA THR A 4 1.99 16.20 -3.48
C THR A 4 0.87 15.99 -2.46
N GLY A 5 0.61 17.01 -1.62
CA GLY A 5 -0.52 16.96 -0.69
C GLY A 5 -1.86 16.76 -1.38
N LYS A 6 -2.03 17.39 -2.55
CA LYS A 6 -3.25 17.26 -3.34
C LYS A 6 -3.42 15.83 -3.87
N GLN A 7 -2.33 15.24 -4.37
CA GLN A 7 -2.34 13.86 -4.86
C GLN A 7 -2.66 12.89 -3.73
N ARG A 8 -2.04 13.06 -2.56
CA ARG A 8 -2.33 12.23 -1.39
C ARG A 8 -3.81 12.28 -1.00
N ARG A 9 -4.39 13.48 -1.04
CA ARG A 9 -5.79 13.67 -0.72
C ARG A 9 -6.70 12.95 -1.71
N GLN A 10 -6.38 13.06 -3.00
CA GLN A 10 -7.12 12.36 -4.06
C GLN A 10 -7.05 10.83 -3.87
N LEU A 11 -5.86 10.32 -3.59
CA LEU A 11 -5.66 8.88 -3.38
C LEU A 11 -6.41 8.39 -2.13
N ARG A 12 -6.44 9.17 -1.05
CA ARG A 12 -7.21 8.82 0.14
C ARG A 12 -8.70 8.74 -0.18
N GLY A 13 -9.19 9.67 -0.99
CA GLY A 13 -10.60 9.65 -1.43
C GLY A 13 -10.94 8.40 -2.22
N LEU A 14 -10.08 8.03 -3.17
CA LEU A 14 -10.25 6.80 -3.95
C LEU A 14 -10.15 5.58 -3.04
N GLY A 15 -9.23 5.61 -2.09
CA GLY A 15 -9.00 4.51 -1.16
C GLY A 15 -10.20 4.17 -0.29
N HIS A 16 -11.07 5.14 0.01
CA HIS A 16 -12.26 4.89 0.82
C HIS A 16 -13.18 3.81 0.23
N HIS A 17 -13.13 3.63 -1.07
CA HIS A 17 -14.00 2.67 -1.76
C HIS A 17 -13.33 1.31 -1.99
N LEU A 18 -12.07 1.17 -1.59
CA LEU A 18 -11.33 -0.06 -1.80
C LEU A 18 -11.47 -1.03 -0.63
N GLU A 19 -11.42 -2.32 -0.94
CA GLU A 19 -11.32 -3.38 0.06
C GLU A 19 -9.86 -3.80 0.19
N PRO A 20 -9.41 -4.25 1.37
CA PRO A 20 -8.06 -4.79 1.51
C PRO A 20 -7.86 -6.00 0.60
N VAL A 21 -6.75 -6.03 -0.13
CA VAL A 21 -6.42 -7.13 -1.05
C VAL A 21 -5.34 -8.05 -0.51
N VAL A 22 -4.63 -7.61 0.53
CA VAL A 22 -3.61 -8.41 1.23
C VAL A 22 -3.82 -8.23 2.72
N ILE A 23 -3.62 -9.31 3.48
CA ILE A 23 -3.73 -9.28 4.95
C ILE A 23 -2.41 -9.75 5.53
N VAL A 24 -1.84 -8.95 6.44
CA VAL A 24 -0.65 -9.33 7.20
C VAL A 24 -1.10 -10.07 8.45
N GLY A 25 -0.71 -11.33 8.58
CA GLY A 25 -1.08 -12.19 9.70
C GLY A 25 -0.01 -12.27 10.77
N GLN A 26 -0.03 -13.37 11.52
CA GLN A 26 0.86 -13.57 12.70
C GLN A 26 2.35 -13.53 12.38
N SER A 27 2.74 -13.96 11.20
CA SER A 27 4.15 -13.98 10.79
C SER A 27 4.67 -12.59 10.40
N GLY A 28 3.80 -11.59 10.34
CA GLY A 28 4.17 -10.23 9.99
C GLY A 28 4.51 -10.05 8.52
N VAL A 29 5.38 -9.10 8.25
CA VAL A 29 5.78 -8.76 6.87
C VAL A 29 6.88 -9.73 6.41
N THR A 30 6.44 -10.81 5.80
CA THR A 30 7.33 -11.86 5.25
C THR A 30 7.63 -11.56 3.78
N GLU A 31 8.56 -12.34 3.21
CA GLU A 31 8.86 -12.25 1.77
C GLU A 31 7.62 -12.58 0.94
N GLY A 32 6.80 -13.53 1.41
CA GLY A 32 5.56 -13.89 0.74
C GLY A 32 4.55 -12.75 0.73
N VAL A 33 4.44 -12.04 1.85
CA VAL A 33 3.57 -10.85 1.95
C VAL A 33 4.08 -9.75 1.01
N ILE A 34 5.38 -9.50 0.99
CA ILE A 34 5.97 -8.50 0.08
C ILE A 34 5.67 -8.85 -1.37
N ALA A 35 5.85 -10.12 -1.75
CA ALA A 35 5.55 -10.56 -3.11
C ALA A 35 4.07 -10.37 -3.47
N ALA A 36 3.17 -10.68 -2.53
CA ALA A 36 1.74 -10.49 -2.74
C ALA A 36 1.37 -9.01 -2.92
N VAL A 37 1.99 -8.14 -2.11
CA VAL A 37 1.77 -6.69 -2.22
C VAL A 37 2.31 -6.15 -3.54
N GLU A 38 3.49 -6.61 -3.97
CA GLU A 38 4.05 -6.21 -5.27
C GLU A 38 3.12 -6.59 -6.42
N GLN A 39 2.58 -7.79 -6.38
CA GLN A 39 1.65 -8.25 -7.41
C GLN A 39 0.37 -7.40 -7.42
N ALA A 40 -0.17 -7.13 -6.24
CA ALA A 40 -1.38 -6.32 -6.13
C ALA A 40 -1.14 -4.88 -6.63
N LEU A 41 0.03 -4.30 -6.33
CA LEU A 41 0.38 -2.97 -6.82
C LEU A 41 0.58 -2.94 -8.33
N HIS A 42 1.12 -4.02 -8.89
CA HIS A 42 1.24 -4.15 -10.35
C HIS A 42 -0.15 -4.18 -11.00
N ASP A 43 -1.09 -4.89 -10.39
CA ASP A 43 -2.43 -5.06 -10.94
C ASP A 43 -3.31 -3.81 -10.76
N HIS A 44 -3.16 -3.11 -9.65
CA HIS A 44 -4.12 -2.06 -9.24
C HIS A 44 -3.51 -0.68 -8.99
N GLU A 45 -2.22 -0.57 -8.79
CA GLU A 45 -1.47 0.66 -8.46
C GLU A 45 -1.82 1.27 -7.09
N LEU A 46 -3.09 1.29 -6.72
CA LEU A 46 -3.56 1.78 -5.41
C LEU A 46 -4.27 0.63 -4.70
N ILE A 47 -3.77 0.25 -3.54
CA ILE A 47 -4.31 -0.89 -2.79
C ILE A 47 -4.39 -0.60 -1.30
N LYS A 48 -5.25 -1.36 -0.62
CA LYS A 48 -5.27 -1.42 0.84
C LYS A 48 -4.68 -2.76 1.30
N VAL A 49 -3.91 -2.69 2.37
CA VAL A 49 -3.38 -3.86 3.07
C VAL A 49 -3.81 -3.78 4.51
N LYS A 50 -4.46 -4.84 5.00
CA LYS A 50 -4.88 -4.92 6.39
C LYS A 50 -3.80 -5.55 7.24
N ILE A 51 -3.39 -4.88 8.31
CA ILE A 51 -2.35 -5.35 9.21
C ILE A 51 -3.03 -5.85 10.49
N ASN A 52 -3.32 -7.16 10.54
CA ASN A 52 -4.05 -7.74 11.67
C ASN A 52 -3.16 -8.03 12.85
N GLU A 53 -2.03 -8.66 12.60
CA GLU A 53 -1.14 -9.18 13.63
C GLU A 53 0.29 -9.11 13.12
N GLY A 54 1.20 -9.59 13.92
CA GLY A 54 2.58 -9.72 13.56
C GLY A 54 3.50 -9.17 14.63
N PRO A 55 4.80 -9.46 14.54
CA PRO A 55 5.79 -8.96 15.50
C PRO A 55 6.03 -7.46 15.37
N GLU A 56 5.77 -6.88 14.20
CA GLU A 56 5.91 -5.44 13.99
C GLU A 56 4.65 -4.71 14.47
N ASP A 57 4.81 -3.48 14.99
CA ASP A 57 3.65 -2.63 15.17
C ASP A 57 3.14 -2.15 13.79
N ARG A 58 1.99 -1.50 13.78
CA ARG A 58 1.34 -1.10 12.52
C ARG A 58 2.19 -0.15 11.68
N HIS A 59 2.87 0.77 12.33
CA HIS A 59 3.75 1.71 11.62
C HIS A 59 4.95 1.00 11.02
N GLU A 60 5.61 0.13 11.79
CA GLU A 60 6.72 -0.67 11.29
C GLU A 60 6.30 -1.54 10.12
N ALA A 61 5.17 -2.24 10.25
CA ALA A 61 4.68 -3.10 9.20
C ALA A 61 4.39 -2.31 7.92
N ALA A 62 3.68 -1.18 8.04
CA ALA A 62 3.37 -0.32 6.91
C ALA A 62 4.64 0.21 6.23
N GLU A 63 5.63 0.64 7.02
CA GLU A 63 6.91 1.11 6.49
C GLU A 63 7.66 0.00 5.75
N LYS A 64 7.69 -1.20 6.31
CA LYS A 64 8.34 -2.35 5.67
C LYS A 64 7.66 -2.71 4.35
N LEU A 65 6.33 -2.65 4.31
CA LEU A 65 5.58 -2.89 3.08
C LEU A 65 5.93 -1.87 2.00
N ALA A 66 5.95 -0.59 2.37
CA ALA A 66 6.27 0.48 1.44
C ALA A 66 7.70 0.37 0.94
N GLN A 67 8.67 0.17 1.84
CA GLN A 67 10.08 0.06 1.47
C GLN A 67 10.36 -1.19 0.64
N GLY A 68 9.80 -2.32 1.04
CA GLY A 68 10.03 -3.60 0.36
C GLY A 68 9.47 -3.66 -1.05
N THR A 69 8.47 -2.82 -1.36
CA THR A 69 7.83 -2.77 -2.67
C THR A 69 8.15 -1.48 -3.45
N SER A 70 8.91 -0.59 -2.86
CA SER A 70 9.19 0.76 -3.40
C SER A 70 7.91 1.54 -3.65
N ALA A 71 6.90 1.33 -2.80
CA ALA A 71 5.63 2.03 -2.88
C ALA A 71 5.59 3.23 -1.94
N GLU A 72 4.64 4.13 -2.19
CA GLU A 72 4.37 5.23 -1.29
C GLU A 72 3.32 4.79 -0.26
N LEU A 73 3.60 5.04 1.02
CA LEU A 73 2.59 4.88 2.06
C LEU A 73 1.75 6.14 2.09
N VAL A 74 0.55 6.07 1.55
CA VAL A 74 -0.33 7.23 1.43
C VAL A 74 -1.02 7.53 2.75
N GLN A 75 -1.45 6.49 3.45
CA GLN A 75 -2.17 6.64 4.72
C GLN A 75 -2.09 5.35 5.51
N LEU A 76 -2.01 5.49 6.82
CA LEU A 76 -2.21 4.37 7.74
C LEU A 76 -3.36 4.78 8.65
N LEU A 77 -4.52 4.17 8.45
CA LEU A 77 -5.72 4.47 9.22
C LEU A 77 -6.14 3.21 9.98
N GLY A 78 -6.06 3.26 11.29
CA GLY A 78 -6.29 2.08 12.10
C GLY A 78 -5.30 0.97 11.73
N ARG A 79 -5.82 -0.16 11.28
CA ARG A 79 -5.00 -1.32 10.88
C ARG A 79 -4.88 -1.45 9.37
N THR A 80 -5.25 -0.42 8.61
CA THR A 80 -5.26 -0.47 7.16
C THR A 80 -4.26 0.51 6.58
N ALA A 81 -3.32 0.00 5.79
CA ALA A 81 -2.35 0.81 5.05
C ALA A 81 -2.85 1.01 3.62
N LEU A 82 -2.79 2.24 3.15
CA LEU A 82 -3.09 2.59 1.76
C LEU A 82 -1.75 2.81 1.06
N LEU A 83 -1.47 1.98 0.07
CA LEU A 83 -0.20 2.00 -0.66
C LEU A 83 -0.44 2.34 -2.12
N PHE A 84 0.47 3.11 -2.68
CA PHE A 84 0.42 3.52 -4.08
C PHE A 84 1.76 3.32 -4.76
N LYS A 85 1.72 2.73 -5.96
CA LYS A 85 2.91 2.62 -6.82
C LYS A 85 2.45 2.71 -8.28
N LYS A 86 2.85 3.79 -8.94
CA LYS A 86 2.52 4.01 -10.35
C LYS A 86 3.27 3.01 -11.23
N ARG A 87 2.55 2.36 -12.16
CA ARG A 87 3.17 1.49 -13.15
C ARG A 87 3.94 2.34 -14.16
N ALA A 88 5.00 1.76 -14.72
CA ALA A 88 5.78 2.42 -15.77
C ALA A 88 4.99 2.52 -17.07
N GLU A 89 4.11 1.54 -17.34
CA GLU A 89 3.30 1.49 -18.57
C GLU A 89 1.85 1.23 -18.22
N ASP A 90 0.94 1.77 -19.02
CA ASP A 90 -0.51 1.57 -18.87
C ASP A 90 -1.03 1.97 -17.48
N SER A 91 -0.48 3.04 -16.91
CA SER A 91 -0.93 3.52 -15.62
C SER A 91 -2.29 4.20 -15.72
N GLU A 92 -3.15 3.93 -14.74
CA GLU A 92 -4.41 4.65 -14.58
C GLU A 92 -4.20 6.03 -13.94
N PHE A 93 -2.98 6.29 -13.47
CA PHE A 93 -2.61 7.51 -12.75
C PHE A 93 -1.54 8.28 -13.53
N GLU A 94 -1.80 8.57 -14.80
CA GLU A 94 -0.81 9.20 -15.68
C GLU A 94 -0.32 10.55 -15.18
N ASP A 95 -1.16 11.29 -14.48
CA ASP A 95 -0.83 12.62 -13.95
C ASP A 95 -0.02 12.59 -12.66
N TYR A 96 0.29 11.41 -12.16
CA TYR A 96 1.00 11.26 -10.88
C TYR A 96 2.51 11.10 -11.03
#